data_26c800849a7e1cee0539c26ad18d113a
#
_entry.id   26c800849a7e1cee0539c26ad18d113a
#
_cell.length_a   1.000
_cell.length_b   1.000
_cell.length_c   1.000
_cell.angle_alpha   90.00
_cell.angle_beta   90.00
_cell.angle_gamma   90.00
#
_symmetry.space_group_name_H-M   'P 1'
#
loop_
_entity.id
_entity.type
_entity.pdbx_description
1 polymer ?
#
loop_
_entity_poly.entity_id
_entity_poly.type
_entity_poly.pdbx_seq_one_letter_code
_entity_poly.pdbx_strand_id
1 'polypeptide(L)'
;MAHLSLKSIFLAALLALPVSADSVAERIAPAGVLLPADRVIVHKSERRMELLRDSRAIANYRVSLGLNPNGHKQREGDFRTPEGSYRLTRRNARSEFFLSVMVSYPEAADVALARRNGWSPGGLIMVHGLPNLPKYSRDRYLNTDWTDGCIALSNEDMLDFWLLTGPGTPIEIHP
;
A
#
# COMPACT_ATOMS: atom_id res chain seq x y z
N MET A 1 -18.72 4.37 -79.84
CA MET A 1 -18.86 5.25 -78.69
C MET A 1 -18.53 4.44 -77.43
N ALA A 2 -17.31 4.52 -76.92
CA ALA A 2 -16.87 3.73 -75.79
C ALA A 2 -16.65 4.67 -74.59
N HIS A 3 -17.44 4.44 -73.52
CA HIS A 3 -17.27 5.19 -72.25
C HIS A 3 -16.19 4.52 -71.40
N LEU A 4 -15.08 5.21 -71.21
CA LEU A 4 -14.05 4.85 -70.23
C LEU A 4 -14.50 5.30 -68.84
N SER A 5 -14.70 4.36 -67.90
CA SER A 5 -14.99 4.60 -66.52
C SER A 5 -13.68 4.67 -65.72
N LEU A 6 -13.36 5.85 -65.17
CA LEU A 6 -12.20 6.10 -64.34
C LEU A 6 -12.50 5.64 -62.90
N LYS A 7 -11.88 4.50 -62.47
CA LYS A 7 -11.96 4.03 -61.07
C LYS A 7 -10.92 4.78 -60.23
N SER A 8 -11.38 5.63 -59.32
CA SER A 8 -10.57 6.29 -58.30
C SER A 8 -10.08 5.26 -57.27
N ILE A 9 -8.78 5.10 -57.17
CA ILE A 9 -8.11 4.30 -56.14
C ILE A 9 -7.90 5.22 -54.95
N PHE A 10 -8.66 5.00 -53.87
CA PHE A 10 -8.41 5.65 -52.57
C PHE A 10 -7.25 4.90 -51.89
N LEU A 11 -6.09 5.57 -51.84
CA LEU A 11 -4.93 5.10 -51.07
C LEU A 11 -5.16 5.52 -49.60
N ALA A 12 -5.55 4.58 -48.76
CA ALA A 12 -5.66 4.80 -47.31
C ALA A 12 -4.25 4.89 -46.68
N ALA A 13 -3.84 6.08 -46.34
CA ALA A 13 -2.60 6.29 -45.60
C ALA A 13 -2.79 5.79 -44.14
N LEU A 14 -2.13 4.68 -43.82
CA LEU A 14 -2.07 4.15 -42.46
C LEU A 14 -1.14 5.05 -41.63
N LEU A 15 -1.70 5.96 -40.82
CA LEU A 15 -0.97 6.76 -39.85
C LEU A 15 -0.50 5.85 -38.72
N ALA A 16 0.75 5.45 -38.73
CA ALA A 16 1.40 4.79 -37.60
C ALA A 16 1.60 5.84 -36.47
N LEU A 17 0.84 5.71 -35.36
CA LEU A 17 1.07 6.50 -34.18
C LEU A 17 2.42 6.13 -33.56
N PRO A 18 3.24 7.10 -33.15
CA PRO A 18 4.50 6.80 -32.47
C PRO A 18 4.22 6.10 -31.13
N VAL A 19 4.69 4.88 -30.98
CA VAL A 19 4.74 4.19 -29.67
C VAL A 19 5.81 4.89 -28.86
N SER A 20 5.43 5.53 -27.74
CA SER A 20 6.39 6.21 -26.87
C SER A 20 7.42 5.22 -26.30
N ALA A 21 8.68 5.66 -26.18
CA ALA A 21 9.78 4.83 -25.68
C ALA A 21 9.51 4.27 -24.27
N ASP A 22 8.71 4.99 -23.46
CA ASP A 22 8.28 4.54 -22.11
C ASP A 22 7.46 3.26 -22.14
N SER A 23 6.63 3.06 -23.17
CA SER A 23 5.82 1.83 -23.30
C SER A 23 6.65 0.59 -23.66
N VAL A 24 7.87 0.79 -24.17
CA VAL A 24 8.79 -0.31 -24.53
C VAL A 24 9.64 -0.71 -23.33
N ALA A 25 10.08 0.24 -22.51
CA ALA A 25 10.85 -0.03 -21.29
C ALA A 25 10.04 -0.85 -20.25
N GLU A 26 8.74 -0.64 -20.15
CA GLU A 26 7.84 -1.38 -19.25
C GLU A 26 7.67 -2.86 -19.65
N ARG A 27 7.96 -3.22 -20.90
CA ARG A 27 7.88 -4.60 -21.42
C ARG A 27 9.18 -5.40 -21.31
N ILE A 28 10.29 -4.78 -20.88
CA ILE A 28 11.61 -5.42 -20.82
C ILE A 28 12.04 -5.75 -19.38
N ALA A 29 11.15 -5.69 -18.41
CA ALA A 29 11.44 -6.36 -17.14
C ALA A 29 11.52 -7.88 -17.44
N PRO A 30 12.66 -8.55 -17.18
CA PRO A 30 12.75 -9.99 -17.44
C PRO A 30 11.64 -10.68 -16.68
N ALA A 31 10.93 -11.62 -17.35
CA ALA A 31 9.85 -12.39 -16.74
C ALA A 31 10.35 -13.00 -15.43
N GLY A 32 9.73 -12.62 -14.29
CA GLY A 32 10.09 -13.10 -12.95
C GLY A 32 10.77 -12.08 -12.05
N VAL A 33 11.09 -10.85 -12.49
CA VAL A 33 11.60 -9.80 -11.60
C VAL A 33 10.43 -9.06 -10.98
N LEU A 34 10.21 -9.28 -9.68
CA LEU A 34 9.29 -8.47 -8.87
C LEU A 34 9.93 -7.08 -8.68
N LEU A 35 9.40 -6.08 -9.37
CA LEU A 35 9.83 -4.71 -9.16
C LEU A 35 9.12 -4.15 -7.92
N PRO A 36 9.87 -3.60 -6.94
CA PRO A 36 9.28 -3.12 -5.70
C PRO A 36 8.41 -1.89 -5.91
N ALA A 37 7.50 -1.68 -4.97
CA ALA A 37 6.76 -0.43 -4.82
C ALA A 37 7.70 0.71 -4.38
N ASP A 38 7.48 1.90 -4.88
CA ASP A 38 8.18 3.12 -4.46
C ASP A 38 7.41 3.88 -3.35
N ARG A 39 6.12 3.54 -3.15
CA ARG A 39 5.25 4.17 -2.15
C ARG A 39 4.11 3.23 -1.74
N VAL A 40 3.68 3.38 -0.50
CA VAL A 40 2.47 2.77 0.06
C VAL A 40 1.50 3.88 0.47
N ILE A 41 0.21 3.74 0.14
CA ILE A 41 -0.85 4.63 0.61
C ILE A 41 -1.90 3.79 1.35
N VAL A 42 -2.30 4.24 2.54
CA VAL A 42 -3.39 3.64 3.33
C VAL A 42 -4.53 4.63 3.42
N HIS A 43 -5.72 4.24 2.97
CA HIS A 43 -6.98 4.98 3.10
C HIS A 43 -7.79 4.36 4.23
N LYS A 44 -7.73 4.97 5.41
CA LYS A 44 -8.34 4.41 6.62
C LYS A 44 -9.85 4.27 6.50
N SER A 45 -10.54 5.29 5.98
CA SER A 45 -11.99 5.27 5.78
C SER A 45 -12.47 4.16 4.85
N GLU A 46 -11.63 3.80 3.87
CA GLU A 46 -11.92 2.75 2.89
C GLU A 46 -11.43 1.37 3.32
N ARG A 47 -10.66 1.26 4.40
CA ARG A 47 -9.96 0.03 4.81
C ARG A 47 -9.16 -0.56 3.64
N ARG A 48 -8.43 0.30 2.92
CA ARG A 48 -7.69 -0.04 1.72
C ARG A 48 -6.24 0.42 1.81
N MET A 49 -5.34 -0.40 1.30
CA MET A 49 -3.93 -0.08 1.10
C MET A 49 -3.58 -0.25 -0.37
N GLU A 50 -2.88 0.72 -0.93
CA GLU A 50 -2.33 0.68 -2.28
C GLU A 50 -0.81 0.63 -2.24
N LEU A 51 -0.22 -0.20 -3.08
CA LEU A 51 1.19 -0.13 -3.42
C LEU A 51 1.34 0.57 -4.78
N LEU A 52 2.15 1.60 -4.82
CA LEU A 52 2.40 2.36 -6.04
C LEU A 52 3.82 2.13 -6.54
N ARG A 53 3.98 2.20 -7.86
CA ARG A 53 5.25 2.34 -8.57
C ARG A 53 5.03 3.31 -9.73
N ASP A 54 5.89 4.31 -9.85
CA ASP A 54 5.78 5.37 -10.85
C ASP A 54 4.38 6.00 -10.90
N SER A 55 3.80 6.26 -9.70
CA SER A 55 2.44 6.79 -9.48
C SER A 55 1.30 5.89 -9.98
N ARG A 56 1.56 4.64 -10.33
CA ARG A 56 0.53 3.65 -10.72
C ARG A 56 0.36 2.61 -9.62
N ALA A 57 -0.88 2.27 -9.31
CA ALA A 57 -1.18 1.19 -8.38
C ALA A 57 -0.76 -0.16 -8.99
N ILE A 58 0.15 -0.87 -8.30
CA ILE A 58 0.60 -2.22 -8.69
C ILE A 58 -0.05 -3.30 -7.84
N ALA A 59 -0.58 -2.95 -6.66
CA ALA A 59 -1.36 -3.84 -5.81
C ALA A 59 -2.34 -3.05 -4.95
N ASN A 60 -3.45 -3.69 -4.57
CA ASN A 60 -4.47 -3.17 -3.65
C ASN A 60 -4.86 -4.24 -2.65
N TYR A 61 -4.93 -3.88 -1.38
CA TYR A 61 -5.26 -4.79 -0.30
C TYR A 61 -6.36 -4.22 0.59
N ARG A 62 -7.20 -5.09 1.13
CA ARG A 62 -8.05 -4.75 2.27
C ARG A 62 -7.23 -4.78 3.55
N VAL A 63 -7.46 -3.81 4.44
CA VAL A 63 -6.78 -3.74 5.73
C VAL A 63 -7.76 -3.71 6.89
N SER A 64 -7.33 -4.21 8.05
CA SER A 64 -7.94 -3.97 9.35
C SER A 64 -7.05 -3.03 10.15
N LEU A 65 -7.66 -2.13 10.90
CA LEU A 65 -6.99 -1.05 11.62
C LEU A 65 -7.13 -1.20 13.14
N GLY A 66 -6.71 -0.18 13.87
CA GLY A 66 -6.94 -0.07 15.31
C GLY A 66 -8.43 -0.02 15.64
N LEU A 67 -8.79 -0.54 16.83
CA LEU A 67 -10.18 -0.59 17.35
C LEU A 67 -10.90 0.77 17.35
N ASN A 68 -10.15 1.87 17.39
CA ASN A 68 -10.66 3.23 17.24
C ASN A 68 -10.09 3.87 15.97
N PRO A 69 -10.65 3.56 14.78
CA PRO A 69 -10.00 3.89 13.50
C PRO A 69 -10.04 5.37 13.14
N ASN A 70 -10.90 6.16 13.76
CA ASN A 70 -11.13 7.55 13.37
C ASN A 70 -10.08 8.50 13.99
N GLY A 71 -9.49 9.32 13.12
CA GLY A 71 -8.53 10.35 13.49
C GLY A 71 -7.11 9.81 13.74
N HIS A 72 -6.19 10.74 13.85
CA HIS A 72 -4.77 10.47 14.07
C HIS A 72 -4.49 9.90 15.47
N LYS A 73 -3.52 8.98 15.58
CA LYS A 73 -2.99 8.47 16.83
C LYS A 73 -2.30 9.59 17.63
N GLN A 74 -2.69 9.76 18.89
CA GLN A 74 -2.21 10.84 19.76
C GLN A 74 -1.41 10.35 20.95
N ARG A 75 -1.75 9.15 21.46
CA ARG A 75 -1.14 8.60 22.69
C ARG A 75 -1.15 7.07 22.67
N GLU A 76 -0.33 6.50 23.53
CA GLU A 76 -0.36 5.09 23.84
C GLU A 76 -1.74 4.66 24.37
N GLY A 77 -2.23 3.51 23.93
CA GLY A 77 -3.52 2.97 24.37
C GLY A 77 -4.77 3.65 23.80
N ASP A 78 -4.66 4.55 22.82
CA ASP A 78 -5.83 5.17 22.18
C ASP A 78 -6.45 4.30 21.06
N PHE A 79 -5.82 3.17 20.76
CA PHE A 79 -6.25 2.20 19.74
C PHE A 79 -6.40 2.80 18.33
N ARG A 80 -5.73 3.91 18.06
CA ARG A 80 -5.77 4.57 16.75
C ARG A 80 -4.57 4.17 15.89
N THR A 81 -4.81 4.01 14.60
CA THR A 81 -3.77 3.97 13.58
C THR A 81 -3.35 5.41 13.27
N PRO A 82 -2.04 5.73 13.25
CA PRO A 82 -1.59 7.09 12.96
C PRO A 82 -1.97 7.54 11.56
N GLU A 83 -2.07 8.85 11.36
CA GLU A 83 -2.25 9.52 10.07
C GLU A 83 -1.02 10.38 9.80
N GLY A 84 -0.57 10.44 8.55
CA GLY A 84 0.61 11.22 8.16
C GLY A 84 1.56 10.45 7.25
N SER A 85 2.77 11.00 7.10
CA SER A 85 3.82 10.44 6.26
C SER A 85 4.90 9.79 7.12
N TYR A 86 5.15 8.52 6.85
CA TYR A 86 6.10 7.67 7.56
C TYR A 86 6.97 6.89 6.58
N ARG A 87 7.82 6.01 7.11
CA ARG A 87 8.60 5.04 6.34
C ARG A 87 8.45 3.65 6.91
N LEU A 88 8.50 2.65 6.05
CA LEU A 88 8.72 1.28 6.46
C LEU A 88 10.16 1.13 6.93
N THR A 89 10.37 0.43 8.05
CA THR A 89 11.70 0.33 8.65
C THR A 89 12.11 -1.14 8.83
N ARG A 90 12.03 -1.67 10.04
CA ARG A 90 12.48 -3.01 10.37
C ARG A 90 11.47 -4.09 9.96
N ARG A 91 11.97 -5.12 9.31
CA ARG A 91 11.21 -6.34 8.97
C ARG A 91 11.41 -7.42 10.04
N ASN A 92 10.35 -8.16 10.38
CA ASN A 92 10.41 -9.29 11.30
C ASN A 92 9.72 -10.52 10.70
N ALA A 93 10.53 -11.50 10.28
CA ALA A 93 10.05 -12.78 9.75
C ALA A 93 9.64 -13.78 10.84
N ARG A 94 9.90 -13.46 12.13
CA ARG A 94 9.49 -14.23 13.29
C ARG A 94 8.46 -13.49 14.13
N SER A 95 7.52 -12.84 13.46
CA SER A 95 6.42 -12.13 14.08
C SER A 95 5.39 -13.10 14.66
N GLU A 96 4.74 -12.73 15.77
CA GLU A 96 3.56 -13.43 16.29
C GLU A 96 2.34 -13.28 15.37
N PHE A 97 2.44 -12.40 14.38
CA PHE A 97 1.42 -12.09 13.37
C PHE A 97 1.92 -12.42 11.97
N PHE A 98 2.35 -13.66 11.72
CA PHE A 98 2.89 -14.16 10.46
C PHE A 98 4.19 -13.46 10.05
N LEU A 99 4.10 -12.30 9.43
CA LEU A 99 5.20 -11.39 9.09
C LEU A 99 4.86 -10.00 9.59
N SER A 100 5.85 -9.16 9.89
CA SER A 100 5.60 -7.75 10.20
C SER A 100 6.67 -6.82 9.69
N VAL A 101 6.26 -5.60 9.32
CA VAL A 101 7.12 -4.49 8.91
C VAL A 101 6.78 -3.28 9.77
N MET A 102 7.76 -2.71 10.44
CA MET A 102 7.58 -1.57 11.34
C MET A 102 7.40 -0.29 10.54
N VAL A 103 6.47 0.55 10.96
CA VAL A 103 6.27 1.94 10.53
C VAL A 103 7.08 2.85 11.45
N SER A 104 7.65 3.93 10.92
CA SER A 104 8.53 4.84 11.67
C SER A 104 7.81 5.72 12.72
N TYR A 105 6.50 5.50 12.95
CA TYR A 105 5.78 6.17 14.04
C TYR A 105 6.39 5.81 15.42
N PRO A 106 6.56 6.79 16.37
CA PRO A 106 6.24 8.21 16.24
C PRO A 106 7.37 9.00 15.59
N GLU A 107 7.04 9.92 14.69
CA GLU A 107 7.94 10.93 14.17
C GLU A 107 7.99 12.16 15.11
N ALA A 108 8.87 13.12 14.82
CA ALA A 108 9.08 14.28 15.68
C ALA A 108 7.79 15.09 15.97
N ALA A 109 6.90 15.19 14.99
CA ALA A 109 5.60 15.87 15.14
C ALA A 109 4.68 15.13 16.11
N ASP A 110 4.63 13.80 16.03
CA ASP A 110 3.82 12.95 16.91
C ASP A 110 4.31 13.05 18.37
N VAL A 111 5.63 12.98 18.56
CA VAL A 111 6.27 13.16 19.87
C VAL A 111 5.97 14.55 20.46
N ALA A 112 6.07 15.59 19.62
CA ALA A 112 5.78 16.96 20.06
C ALA A 112 4.30 17.15 20.44
N LEU A 113 3.37 16.55 19.68
CA LEU A 113 1.94 16.57 20.00
C LEU A 113 1.65 15.88 21.34
N ALA A 114 2.14 14.66 21.52
CA ALA A 114 1.95 13.90 22.74
C ALA A 114 2.53 14.63 23.97
N ARG A 115 3.76 15.15 23.85
CA ARG A 115 4.46 15.88 24.92
C ARG A 115 3.69 17.13 25.37
N ARG A 116 3.12 17.92 24.43
CA ARG A 116 2.28 19.10 24.76
C ARG A 116 1.07 18.75 25.61
N ASN A 117 0.57 17.53 25.50
CA ASN A 117 -0.59 17.05 26.27
C ASN A 117 -0.20 16.21 27.49
N GLY A 118 1.09 16.06 27.80
CA GLY A 118 1.57 15.22 28.90
C GLY A 118 1.41 13.72 28.66
N TRP A 119 1.39 13.26 27.41
CA TRP A 119 1.17 11.88 27.03
C TRP A 119 2.43 11.19 26.50
N SER A 120 2.47 9.85 26.61
CA SER A 120 3.35 9.00 25.81
C SER A 120 2.73 8.81 24.41
N PRO A 121 3.45 9.05 23.33
CA PRO A 121 2.92 8.80 21.98
C PRO A 121 2.68 7.30 21.72
N GLY A 122 3.33 6.42 22.48
CA GLY A 122 3.44 5.00 22.18
C GLY A 122 4.39 4.73 21.02
N GLY A 123 4.16 3.63 20.30
CA GLY A 123 5.03 3.20 19.19
C GLY A 123 4.64 1.81 18.72
N LEU A 124 5.60 1.11 18.09
CA LEU A 124 5.43 -0.27 17.60
C LEU A 124 4.26 -0.44 16.62
N ILE A 125 3.97 0.59 15.85
CA ILE A 125 3.01 0.51 14.74
C ILE A 125 3.62 -0.31 13.61
N MET A 126 2.91 -1.34 13.17
CA MET A 126 3.38 -2.27 12.16
C MET A 126 2.32 -2.51 11.09
N VAL A 127 2.76 -2.85 9.88
CA VAL A 127 1.99 -3.61 8.91
C VAL A 127 2.28 -5.08 9.19
N HIS A 128 1.25 -5.94 9.37
CA HIS A 128 1.44 -7.34 9.75
C HIS A 128 0.31 -8.26 9.24
N GLY A 129 0.55 -9.55 9.23
CA GLY A 129 -0.46 -10.56 8.90
C GLY A 129 -1.41 -10.89 10.07
N LEU A 130 -2.06 -12.04 9.98
CA LEU A 130 -2.96 -12.54 11.02
C LEU A 130 -2.17 -13.18 12.18
N PRO A 131 -2.78 -13.30 13.38
CA PRO A 131 -2.14 -13.97 14.51
C PRO A 131 -1.79 -15.43 14.19
N ASN A 132 -0.60 -15.89 14.61
CA ASN A 132 -0.21 -17.29 14.48
C ASN A 132 -1.07 -18.24 15.34
N LEU A 133 -1.62 -17.71 16.44
CA LEU A 133 -2.56 -18.39 17.33
C LEU A 133 -3.89 -17.59 17.35
N PRO A 134 -4.76 -17.78 16.35
CA PRO A 134 -5.97 -17.00 16.21
C PRO A 134 -7.00 -17.36 17.28
N LYS A 135 -7.61 -16.31 17.89
CA LYS A 135 -8.73 -16.46 18.87
C LYS A 135 -10.10 -16.39 18.21
N TYR A 136 -10.17 -15.88 16.98
CA TYR A 136 -11.41 -15.68 16.21
C TYR A 136 -11.27 -16.28 14.82
N SER A 137 -12.39 -16.37 14.09
CA SER A 137 -12.39 -16.82 12.69
C SER A 137 -11.59 -15.86 11.81
N ARG A 138 -11.03 -16.39 10.72
CA ARG A 138 -10.34 -15.58 9.70
C ARG A 138 -11.23 -14.45 9.18
N ASP A 139 -12.51 -14.74 8.90
CA ASP A 139 -13.46 -13.75 8.39
C ASP A 139 -13.65 -12.58 9.36
N ARG A 140 -13.65 -12.85 10.67
CA ARG A 140 -13.72 -11.77 11.67
C ARG A 140 -12.49 -10.87 11.58
N TYR A 141 -11.29 -11.44 11.52
CA TYR A 141 -10.05 -10.66 11.41
C TYR A 141 -9.99 -9.82 10.13
N LEU A 142 -10.52 -10.33 9.01
CA LEU A 142 -10.49 -9.64 7.72
C LEU A 142 -11.59 -8.57 7.56
N ASN A 143 -12.66 -8.64 8.36
CA ASN A 143 -13.84 -7.78 8.19
C ASN A 143 -14.10 -6.83 9.37
N THR A 144 -13.27 -6.83 10.40
CA THR A 144 -13.37 -5.89 11.54
C THR A 144 -12.04 -5.24 11.83
N ASP A 145 -12.07 -4.06 12.45
CA ASP A 145 -10.89 -3.45 13.05
C ASP A 145 -10.64 -4.11 14.41
N TRP A 146 -9.41 -4.53 14.68
CA TRP A 146 -9.11 -5.34 15.87
C TRP A 146 -7.74 -5.10 16.48
N THR A 147 -6.91 -4.24 15.86
CA THR A 147 -5.55 -4.01 16.34
C THR A 147 -5.50 -2.90 17.41
N ASP A 148 -4.35 -2.76 18.06
CA ASP A 148 -4.08 -1.66 18.99
C ASP A 148 -3.54 -0.40 18.29
N GLY A 149 -3.67 -0.35 16.94
CA GLY A 149 -3.22 0.75 16.09
C GLY A 149 -2.37 0.32 14.90
N CYS A 150 -2.01 -0.96 14.81
CA CYS A 150 -1.34 -1.54 13.64
C CYS A 150 -2.27 -1.62 12.42
N ILE A 151 -1.69 -1.95 11.28
CA ILE A 151 -2.38 -2.18 10.01
C ILE A 151 -2.25 -3.68 9.71
N ALA A 152 -3.38 -4.41 9.77
CA ALA A 152 -3.38 -5.85 9.52
C ALA A 152 -3.85 -6.19 8.11
N LEU A 153 -3.19 -7.16 7.49
CA LEU A 153 -3.47 -7.73 6.18
C LEU A 153 -3.88 -9.21 6.31
N SER A 154 -4.44 -9.80 5.26
CA SER A 154 -4.44 -11.25 5.14
C SER A 154 -2.99 -11.77 5.08
N ASN A 155 -2.75 -13.05 5.35
CA ASN A 155 -1.39 -13.59 5.27
C ASN A 155 -0.87 -13.59 3.82
N GLU A 156 -1.76 -13.81 2.86
CA GLU A 156 -1.46 -13.77 1.45
C GLU A 156 -1.04 -12.36 1.02
N ASP A 157 -1.84 -11.35 1.36
CA ASP A 157 -1.54 -9.95 1.05
C ASP A 157 -0.29 -9.46 1.82
N MET A 158 -0.07 -9.96 3.04
CA MET A 158 1.14 -9.64 3.81
C MET A 158 2.40 -10.22 3.16
N LEU A 159 2.30 -11.40 2.55
CA LEU A 159 3.42 -11.97 1.78
C LEU A 159 3.73 -11.13 0.54
N ASP A 160 2.72 -10.72 -0.21
CA ASP A 160 2.88 -9.81 -1.36
C ASP A 160 3.48 -8.47 -0.93
N PHE A 161 2.94 -7.85 0.12
CA PHE A 161 3.46 -6.63 0.72
C PHE A 161 4.94 -6.79 1.11
N TRP A 162 5.28 -7.92 1.72
CA TRP A 162 6.65 -8.24 2.11
C TRP A 162 7.60 -8.33 0.90
N LEU A 163 7.17 -8.94 -0.20
CA LEU A 163 7.98 -9.10 -1.40
C LEU A 163 8.11 -7.79 -2.19
N LEU A 164 7.07 -6.97 -2.21
CA LEU A 164 6.99 -5.75 -3.00
C LEU A 164 7.47 -4.49 -2.28
N THR A 165 7.77 -4.54 -0.98
CA THR A 165 8.25 -3.37 -0.23
C THR A 165 9.60 -3.66 0.43
N GLY A 166 10.27 -2.61 0.91
CA GLY A 166 11.54 -2.73 1.61
C GLY A 166 11.72 -1.65 2.69
N PRO A 167 12.78 -1.77 3.51
CA PRO A 167 13.15 -0.69 4.43
C PRO A 167 13.40 0.62 3.66
N GLY A 168 12.85 1.73 4.18
CA GLY A 168 12.92 3.04 3.55
C GLY A 168 11.74 3.37 2.63
N THR A 169 10.92 2.39 2.20
CA THR A 169 9.73 2.68 1.40
C THR A 169 8.80 3.66 2.13
N PRO A 170 8.44 4.80 1.51
CA PRO A 170 7.47 5.74 2.07
C PRO A 170 6.10 5.08 2.26
N ILE A 171 5.43 5.40 3.37
CA ILE A 171 4.05 5.03 3.64
C ILE A 171 3.27 6.25 4.10
N GLU A 172 2.21 6.57 3.40
CA GLU A 172 1.27 7.65 3.71
C GLU A 172 -0.01 7.04 4.25
N ILE A 173 -0.49 7.54 5.39
CA ILE A 173 -1.71 7.04 6.04
C ILE A 173 -2.71 8.19 6.09
N HIS A 174 -3.76 8.09 5.30
CA HIS A 174 -4.81 9.08 5.12
C HIS A 174 -6.06 8.70 5.95
N PRO A 175 -6.89 9.67 6.33
CA PRO A 175 -8.19 9.47 6.99
C PRO A 175 -9.14 8.50 6.29
#